data_357a9c04b4e76ef7bc3f83d1c78601de
#
_entry.id   357a9c04b4e76ef7bc3f83d1c78601de
#
_cell.length_a   1.000
_cell.length_b   1.000
_cell.length_c   1.000
_cell.angle_alpha   90.00
_cell.angle_beta   90.00
_cell.angle_gamma   90.00
#
_symmetry.space_group_name_H-M   'P 1'
#
loop_
_entity.id
_entity.type
_entity.pdbx_description
1 polymer ?
#
loop_
_entity_poly.entity_id
_entity_poly.type
_entity_poly.pdbx_seq_one_letter_code
_entity_poly.pdbx_strand_id
1 'polypeptide(L)'
;MTSIREKGYHHWEGQFLDNPRPFWPISRTGVKLAFGRKHFKLGYTFSFLPAMIYAVIIYISERLEDFKFIAQGGDKLLQVNPNFFKSYLTLDLLYFAILILMSIGGAGLLADDFRHKAVQLYFARPLTKADYLLGKAGVIIFFVGTLTLVPAVLLYILKLLFAGSFAFFLEYP
;
A
#
# COMPACT_ATOMS: atom_id res chain seq x y z
N MET A 1 -48.52 24.77 -12.85
CA MET A 1 -48.31 23.45 -13.51
C MET A 1 -47.00 23.52 -14.23
N THR A 2 -45.97 22.93 -13.65
CA THR A 2 -44.64 22.84 -14.27
C THR A 2 -44.66 21.68 -15.28
N SER A 3 -44.62 22.00 -16.58
CA SER A 3 -44.53 20.99 -17.62
C SER A 3 -43.19 20.24 -17.46
N ILE A 4 -43.27 18.94 -17.21
CA ILE A 4 -42.14 18.03 -17.31
C ILE A 4 -41.72 18.02 -18.77
N ARG A 5 -40.67 18.74 -19.14
CA ARG A 5 -40.06 18.60 -20.46
C ARG A 5 -39.49 17.18 -20.54
N GLU A 6 -40.12 16.34 -21.36
CA GLU A 6 -39.49 15.09 -21.78
C GLU A 6 -38.19 15.45 -22.49
N LYS A 7 -37.07 15.26 -21.81
CA LYS A 7 -35.79 15.27 -22.49
C LYS A 7 -35.75 13.99 -23.34
N GLY A 8 -36.11 14.16 -24.61
CA GLY A 8 -36.04 13.08 -25.58
C GLY A 8 -34.64 12.42 -25.55
N TYR A 9 -34.63 11.11 -25.71
CA TYR A 9 -33.38 10.35 -25.83
C TYR A 9 -32.65 10.84 -27.09
N HIS A 10 -31.51 11.50 -26.91
CA HIS A 10 -30.61 11.83 -28.01
C HIS A 10 -29.54 10.72 -28.13
N HIS A 11 -29.39 10.23 -29.34
CA HIS A 11 -28.35 9.26 -29.62
C HIS A 11 -26.99 9.89 -29.31
N TRP A 12 -26.08 9.09 -28.69
CA TRP A 12 -24.74 9.57 -28.35
C TRP A 12 -23.91 9.71 -29.64
N GLU A 13 -23.51 10.93 -29.97
CA GLU A 13 -22.68 11.25 -31.15
C GLU A 13 -21.19 11.46 -30.80
N GLY A 14 -20.82 11.28 -29.51
CA GLY A 14 -19.45 11.43 -29.06
C GLY A 14 -18.56 10.24 -29.46
N GLN A 15 -17.28 10.50 -29.61
CA GLN A 15 -16.29 9.44 -29.81
C GLN A 15 -16.15 8.63 -28.51
N PHE A 16 -16.19 7.30 -28.61
CA PHE A 16 -15.83 6.45 -27.50
C PHE A 16 -14.31 6.55 -27.29
N LEU A 17 -13.89 7.05 -26.15
CA LEU A 17 -12.49 6.95 -25.74
C LEU A 17 -12.19 5.47 -25.44
N ASP A 18 -11.41 4.86 -26.33
CA ASP A 18 -10.82 3.56 -26.05
C ASP A 18 -9.89 3.71 -24.85
N ASN A 19 -10.29 3.14 -23.71
CA ASN A 19 -9.44 3.10 -22.54
C ASN A 19 -8.58 1.82 -22.61
N PRO A 20 -7.29 1.93 -22.99
CA PRO A 20 -6.42 0.76 -23.17
C PRO A 20 -6.15 -0.01 -21.87
N ARG A 21 -6.55 0.55 -20.72
CA ARG A 21 -6.31 -0.04 -19.40
C ARG A 21 -7.54 0.05 -18.51
N PRO A 22 -8.61 -0.71 -18.80
CA PRO A 22 -9.89 -0.62 -18.06
C PRO A 22 -9.77 -1.06 -16.60
N PHE A 23 -8.75 -1.85 -16.22
CA PHE A 23 -8.48 -2.26 -14.84
C PHE A 23 -8.03 -1.10 -13.94
N TRP A 24 -7.37 -0.06 -14.49
CA TRP A 24 -6.81 1.03 -13.70
C TRP A 24 -7.86 1.87 -12.94
N PRO A 25 -8.96 2.32 -13.55
CA PRO A 25 -10.03 3.01 -12.83
C PRO A 25 -10.61 2.15 -11.70
N ILE A 26 -10.72 0.83 -11.89
CA ILE A 26 -11.22 -0.11 -10.88
C ILE A 26 -10.27 -0.13 -9.68
N SER A 27 -8.96 -0.27 -9.91
CA SER A 27 -7.95 -0.25 -8.86
C SER A 27 -7.96 1.09 -8.11
N ARG A 28 -7.95 2.21 -8.82
CA ARG A 28 -7.96 3.55 -8.22
C ARG A 28 -9.19 3.78 -7.35
N THR A 29 -10.37 3.38 -7.83
CA THR A 29 -11.62 3.50 -7.07
C THR A 29 -11.61 2.60 -5.85
N GLY A 30 -11.12 1.36 -5.97
CA GLY A 30 -10.99 0.42 -4.86
C GLY A 30 -10.08 0.96 -3.74
N VAL A 31 -8.92 1.53 -4.08
CA VAL A 31 -8.01 2.19 -3.12
C VAL A 31 -8.72 3.37 -2.43
N LYS A 32 -9.41 4.22 -3.20
CA LYS A 32 -10.15 5.37 -2.65
C LYS A 32 -11.25 4.93 -1.67
N LEU A 33 -11.99 3.88 -2.02
CA LEU A 33 -13.04 3.32 -1.16
C LEU A 33 -12.49 2.72 0.14
N ALA A 34 -11.37 2.01 0.06
CA ALA A 34 -10.70 1.46 1.25
C ALA A 34 -10.28 2.58 2.21
N PHE A 35 -9.63 3.63 1.71
CA PHE A 35 -9.26 4.81 2.52
C PHE A 35 -10.46 5.65 2.99
N GLY A 36 -11.64 5.50 2.41
CA GLY A 36 -12.88 6.10 2.91
C GLY A 36 -13.33 5.52 4.25
N ARG A 37 -12.91 4.31 4.60
CA ARG A 37 -13.26 3.62 5.85
C ARG A 37 -12.33 4.05 6.98
N LYS A 38 -12.86 4.67 8.05
CA LYS A 38 -12.07 5.18 9.19
C LYS A 38 -11.19 4.09 9.83
N HIS A 39 -11.75 2.91 10.08
CA HIS A 39 -11.01 1.79 10.69
C HIS A 39 -9.87 1.28 9.80
N PHE A 40 -10.07 1.22 8.49
CA PHE A 40 -9.02 0.86 7.55
C PHE A 40 -7.88 1.88 7.54
N LYS A 41 -8.22 3.16 7.48
CA LYS A 41 -7.24 4.26 7.52
C LYS A 41 -6.42 4.23 8.80
N LEU A 42 -7.07 4.03 9.96
CA LEU A 42 -6.39 3.93 11.24
C LEU A 42 -5.43 2.74 11.27
N GLY A 43 -5.89 1.54 10.92
CA GLY A 43 -5.06 0.34 10.86
C GLY A 43 -3.89 0.48 9.88
N TYR A 44 -4.13 1.09 8.71
CA TYR A 44 -3.08 1.37 7.74
C TYR A 44 -1.99 2.28 8.31
N THR A 45 -2.37 3.34 9.03
CA THR A 45 -1.41 4.23 9.70
C THR A 45 -0.61 3.50 10.79
N PHE A 46 -1.28 2.68 11.62
CA PHE A 46 -0.60 1.89 12.64
C PHE A 46 0.37 0.84 12.07
N SER A 47 0.12 0.35 10.86
CA SER A 47 1.03 -0.61 10.20
C SER A 47 2.41 -0.04 9.86
N PHE A 48 2.58 1.28 9.93
CA PHE A 48 3.90 1.93 9.79
C PHE A 48 4.70 2.00 11.10
N LEU A 49 4.11 1.66 12.27
CA LEU A 49 4.83 1.68 13.55
C LEU A 49 6.12 0.84 13.53
N PRO A 50 6.14 -0.40 13.00
CA PRO A 50 7.39 -1.15 12.90
C PRO A 50 8.46 -0.40 12.13
N ALA A 51 8.12 0.20 10.99
CA ALA A 51 9.06 0.97 10.20
C ALA A 51 9.63 2.18 10.96
N MET A 52 8.80 2.87 11.76
CA MET A 52 9.28 3.96 12.62
C MET A 52 10.27 3.46 13.68
N ILE A 53 10.01 2.31 14.31
CA ILE A 53 10.93 1.70 15.28
C ILE A 53 12.27 1.38 14.61
N TYR A 54 12.24 0.74 13.42
CA TYR A 54 13.45 0.44 12.66
C TYR A 54 14.21 1.70 12.21
N ALA A 55 13.51 2.77 11.85
CA ALA A 55 14.13 4.06 11.53
C ALA A 55 14.86 4.66 12.73
N VAL A 56 14.27 4.59 13.94
CA VAL A 56 14.92 5.02 15.19
C VAL A 56 16.16 4.18 15.48
N ILE A 57 16.10 2.86 15.28
CA ILE A 57 17.27 1.98 15.46
C ILE A 57 18.41 2.38 14.52
N ILE A 58 18.10 2.66 13.23
CA ILE A 58 19.11 3.14 12.28
C ILE A 58 19.74 4.45 12.77
N TYR A 59 18.92 5.41 13.21
CA TYR A 59 19.41 6.69 13.71
C TYR A 59 20.34 6.54 14.92
N ILE A 60 19.95 5.71 15.90
CA ILE A 60 20.78 5.43 17.09
C ILE A 60 22.07 4.70 16.70
N SER A 61 21.99 3.73 15.78
CA SER A 61 23.15 2.96 15.32
C SER A 61 24.23 3.84 14.70
N GLU A 62 23.86 4.86 13.94
CA GLU A 62 24.81 5.79 13.31
C GLU A 62 25.36 6.85 14.28
N ARG A 63 24.70 7.07 15.42
CA ARG A 63 25.12 8.01 16.45
C ARG A 63 25.46 7.34 17.78
N LEU A 64 26.05 6.13 17.72
CA LEU A 64 26.41 5.34 18.91
C LEU A 64 27.32 6.07 19.89
N GLU A 65 28.18 6.97 19.41
CA GLU A 65 29.05 7.77 20.26
C GLU A 65 28.27 8.70 21.20
N ASP A 66 27.14 9.25 20.71
CA ASP A 66 26.25 10.12 21.49
C ASP A 66 25.39 9.34 22.48
N PHE A 67 25.15 8.04 22.22
CA PHE A 67 24.28 7.16 22.99
C PHE A 67 25.00 5.99 23.68
N LYS A 68 26.25 6.19 24.12
CA LYS A 68 27.10 5.16 24.76
C LYS A 68 26.45 4.42 25.92
N PHE A 69 25.52 5.07 26.66
CA PHE A 69 24.84 4.45 27.78
C PHE A 69 23.85 3.35 27.36
N ILE A 70 23.29 3.43 26.15
CA ILE A 70 22.38 2.42 25.58
C ILE A 70 23.21 1.26 24.99
N ALA A 71 24.41 1.55 24.49
CA ALA A 71 25.30 0.59 23.83
C ALA A 71 25.87 -0.48 24.79
N GLN A 72 26.00 -0.19 26.09
CA GLN A 72 26.59 -1.10 27.06
C GLN A 72 25.89 -2.46 27.23
N GLY A 73 24.70 -2.66 26.64
CA GLY A 73 23.97 -3.93 26.66
C GLY A 73 23.39 -4.41 25.32
N GLY A 74 23.57 -3.67 24.24
CA GLY A 74 22.82 -3.91 22.99
C GLY A 74 23.62 -3.84 21.69
N ASP A 75 24.94 -3.93 21.71
CA ASP A 75 25.78 -3.80 20.50
C ASP A 75 25.34 -4.67 19.32
N LYS A 76 24.83 -5.88 19.58
CA LYS A 76 24.37 -6.80 18.53
C LYS A 76 23.03 -6.39 17.93
N LEU A 77 22.17 -5.69 18.69
CA LEU A 77 20.84 -5.25 18.23
C LEU A 77 20.90 -3.97 17.41
N LEU A 78 21.99 -3.22 17.56
CA LEU A 78 22.19 -1.93 16.90
C LEU A 78 23.02 -2.02 15.61
N GLN A 79 23.48 -3.21 15.22
CA GLN A 79 24.21 -3.40 13.98
C GLN A 79 23.25 -3.44 12.78
N VAL A 80 23.25 -2.39 11.98
CA VAL A 80 22.47 -2.31 10.74
C VAL A 80 23.26 -2.98 9.60
N ASN A 81 22.96 -4.26 9.37
CA ASN A 81 23.49 -5.09 8.31
C ASN A 81 22.35 -5.59 7.40
N PRO A 82 22.59 -6.32 6.30
CA PRO A 82 21.51 -6.82 5.43
C PRO A 82 20.47 -7.68 6.17
N ASN A 83 20.88 -8.41 7.21
CA ASN A 83 19.95 -9.19 8.03
C ASN A 83 18.96 -8.30 8.81
N PHE A 84 19.35 -7.08 9.12
CA PHE A 84 18.45 -6.10 9.74
C PHE A 84 17.26 -5.76 8.81
N PHE A 85 17.52 -5.50 7.53
CA PHE A 85 16.44 -5.25 6.56
C PHE A 85 15.61 -6.51 6.30
N LYS A 86 16.27 -7.68 6.27
CA LYS A 86 15.54 -8.95 6.18
C LYS A 86 14.64 -9.16 7.38
N SER A 87 15.10 -8.85 8.61
CA SER A 87 14.28 -8.97 9.81
C SER A 87 13.06 -8.07 9.81
N TYR A 88 13.15 -6.87 9.23
CA TYR A 88 11.99 -6.02 9.02
C TYR A 88 10.95 -6.67 8.11
N LEU A 89 11.39 -7.22 6.98
CA LEU A 89 10.49 -7.86 6.02
C LEU A 89 9.90 -9.18 6.53
N THR A 90 10.59 -9.87 7.43
CA THR A 90 10.11 -11.13 8.05
C THR A 90 9.43 -10.92 9.39
N LEU A 91 9.13 -9.68 9.78
CA LEU A 91 8.51 -9.35 11.05
C LEU A 91 7.06 -9.86 11.10
N ASP A 92 6.76 -10.76 12.02
CA ASP A 92 5.42 -11.34 12.19
C ASP A 92 4.34 -10.28 12.43
N LEU A 93 4.68 -9.20 13.14
CA LEU A 93 3.78 -8.07 13.38
C LEU A 93 3.36 -7.39 12.08
N LEU A 94 4.29 -7.25 11.10
CA LEU A 94 4.01 -6.67 9.79
C LEU A 94 3.05 -7.58 9.00
N TYR A 95 3.30 -8.89 8.99
CA TYR A 95 2.41 -9.86 8.34
C TYR A 95 1.02 -9.86 8.96
N PHE A 96 0.94 -9.83 10.30
CA PHE A 96 -0.32 -9.79 11.01
C PHE A 96 -1.11 -8.52 10.68
N ALA A 97 -0.45 -7.37 10.64
CA ALA A 97 -1.06 -6.10 10.26
C ALA A 97 -1.59 -6.14 8.81
N ILE A 98 -0.83 -6.70 7.87
CA ILE A 98 -1.24 -6.87 6.48
C ILE A 98 -2.47 -7.80 6.40
N LEU A 99 -2.47 -8.93 7.12
CA LEU A 99 -3.60 -9.86 7.16
C LEU A 99 -4.88 -9.19 7.66
N ILE A 100 -4.81 -8.44 8.76
CA ILE A 100 -5.96 -7.70 9.30
C ILE A 100 -6.46 -6.66 8.29
N LEU A 101 -5.56 -5.87 7.72
CA LEU A 101 -5.93 -4.85 6.74
C LEU A 101 -6.56 -5.46 5.49
N MET A 102 -6.01 -6.57 5.00
CA MET A 102 -6.57 -7.28 3.85
C MET A 102 -7.92 -7.93 4.19
N SER A 103 -8.12 -8.40 5.42
CA SER A 103 -9.42 -8.90 5.86
C SER A 103 -10.48 -7.80 5.89
N ILE A 104 -10.16 -6.63 6.42
CA ILE A 104 -11.10 -5.49 6.54
C ILE A 104 -11.32 -4.81 5.17
N GLY A 105 -10.25 -4.57 4.42
CA GLY A 105 -10.28 -3.86 3.14
C GLY A 105 -10.57 -4.78 1.97
N GLY A 106 -9.85 -5.90 1.87
CA GLY A 106 -9.90 -6.82 0.73
C GLY A 106 -11.20 -7.62 0.66
N ALA A 107 -11.70 -8.13 1.79
CA ALA A 107 -12.96 -8.86 1.82
C ALA A 107 -14.13 -8.00 1.34
N GLY A 108 -14.16 -6.72 1.74
CA GLY A 108 -15.17 -5.76 1.30
C GLY A 108 -15.09 -5.43 -0.20
N LEU A 109 -13.90 -5.53 -0.82
CA LEU A 109 -13.74 -5.18 -2.24
C LEU A 109 -14.55 -6.06 -3.19
N LEU A 110 -14.68 -7.35 -2.89
CA LEU A 110 -15.50 -8.28 -3.68
C LEU A 110 -16.90 -8.42 -3.11
N ALA A 111 -17.02 -8.58 -1.78
CA ALA A 111 -18.29 -8.81 -1.12
C ALA A 111 -19.28 -7.67 -1.36
N ASP A 112 -18.83 -6.42 -1.33
CA ASP A 112 -19.70 -5.25 -1.59
C ASP A 112 -20.18 -5.22 -3.05
N ASP A 113 -19.34 -5.62 -4.01
CA ASP A 113 -19.74 -5.68 -5.42
C ASP A 113 -20.83 -6.74 -5.66
N PHE A 114 -20.70 -7.92 -5.01
CA PHE A 114 -21.72 -8.95 -5.08
C PHE A 114 -23.01 -8.54 -4.36
N ARG A 115 -22.89 -7.94 -3.17
CA ARG A 115 -24.02 -7.51 -2.37
C ARG A 115 -24.86 -6.45 -3.09
N HIS A 116 -24.22 -5.52 -3.78
CA HIS A 116 -24.89 -4.41 -4.48
C HIS A 116 -25.15 -4.73 -5.96
N LYS A 117 -24.96 -5.98 -6.40
CA LYS A 117 -25.12 -6.45 -7.79
C LYS A 117 -24.31 -5.60 -8.81
N ALA A 118 -23.25 -4.95 -8.34
CA ALA A 118 -22.40 -4.11 -9.17
C ALA A 118 -21.67 -4.91 -10.27
N VAL A 119 -21.43 -6.19 -10.03
CA VAL A 119 -20.83 -7.12 -11.01
C VAL A 119 -21.62 -7.17 -12.31
N GLN A 120 -22.94 -7.14 -12.25
CA GLN A 120 -23.79 -7.13 -13.46
C GLN A 120 -23.62 -5.83 -14.27
N LEU A 121 -23.45 -4.69 -13.58
CA LEU A 121 -23.21 -3.41 -14.23
C LEU A 121 -21.81 -3.33 -14.88
N TYR A 122 -20.81 -3.96 -14.28
CA TYR A 122 -19.47 -4.04 -14.87
C TYR A 122 -19.49 -4.82 -16.18
N PHE A 123 -20.18 -5.96 -16.23
CA PHE A 123 -20.26 -6.81 -17.43
C PHE A 123 -21.28 -6.33 -18.47
N ALA A 124 -22.12 -5.37 -18.15
CA ALA A 124 -22.94 -4.67 -19.14
C ALA A 124 -22.13 -3.69 -20.02
N ARG A 125 -20.88 -3.41 -19.65
CA ARG A 125 -19.92 -2.62 -20.42
C ARG A 125 -18.89 -3.55 -21.08
N PRO A 126 -18.09 -3.09 -22.04
CA PRO A 126 -17.03 -3.88 -22.67
C PRO A 126 -15.84 -4.07 -21.71
N LEU A 127 -16.09 -4.72 -20.57
CA LEU A 127 -15.11 -5.07 -19.56
C LEU A 127 -14.95 -6.58 -19.52
N THR A 128 -13.73 -7.07 -19.66
CA THR A 128 -13.47 -8.51 -19.55
C THR A 128 -13.42 -8.95 -18.07
N LYS A 129 -13.66 -10.24 -17.81
CA LYS A 129 -13.52 -10.81 -16.47
C LYS A 129 -12.08 -10.63 -15.94
N ALA A 130 -11.09 -10.72 -16.84
CA ALA A 130 -9.69 -10.52 -16.50
C ALA A 130 -9.42 -9.08 -16.04
N ASP A 131 -9.96 -8.07 -16.73
CA ASP A 131 -9.80 -6.67 -16.34
C ASP A 131 -10.38 -6.37 -14.97
N TYR A 132 -11.54 -6.95 -14.67
CA TYR A 132 -12.14 -6.83 -13.35
C TYR A 132 -11.27 -7.44 -12.25
N LEU A 133 -10.78 -8.68 -12.47
CA LEU A 133 -9.91 -9.35 -11.50
C LEU A 133 -8.57 -8.63 -11.33
N LEU A 134 -7.94 -8.20 -12.43
CA LEU A 134 -6.72 -7.41 -12.39
C LEU A 134 -6.93 -6.07 -11.68
N GLY A 135 -8.08 -5.44 -11.88
CA GLY A 135 -8.44 -4.21 -11.16
C GLY A 135 -8.52 -4.43 -9.65
N LYS A 136 -9.12 -5.54 -9.20
CA LYS A 136 -9.21 -5.88 -7.76
C LYS A 136 -7.86 -6.34 -7.20
N ALA A 137 -7.11 -7.16 -7.94
CA ALA A 137 -5.75 -7.55 -7.56
C ALA A 137 -4.83 -6.34 -7.44
N GLY A 138 -4.95 -5.35 -8.32
CA GLY A 138 -4.20 -4.11 -8.28
C GLY A 138 -4.38 -3.33 -6.97
N VAL A 139 -5.56 -3.38 -6.35
CA VAL A 139 -5.78 -2.77 -5.02
C VAL A 139 -4.97 -3.50 -3.94
N ILE A 140 -4.98 -4.83 -3.95
CA ILE A 140 -4.24 -5.67 -2.99
C ILE A 140 -2.74 -5.43 -3.15
N ILE A 141 -2.24 -5.50 -4.39
CA ILE A 141 -0.83 -5.25 -4.72
C ILE A 141 -0.40 -3.85 -4.26
N PHE A 142 -1.24 -2.85 -4.47
CA PHE A 142 -0.97 -1.48 -4.01
C PHE A 142 -0.80 -1.43 -2.49
N PHE A 143 -1.71 -1.99 -1.70
CA PHE A 143 -1.62 -1.95 -0.24
C PHE A 143 -0.46 -2.79 0.30
N VAL A 144 -0.27 -4.00 -0.20
CA VAL A 144 0.86 -4.83 0.22
C VAL A 144 2.18 -4.14 -0.15
N GLY A 145 2.32 -3.65 -1.38
CA GLY A 145 3.51 -2.95 -1.84
C GLY A 145 3.82 -1.70 -1.02
N THR A 146 2.81 -0.87 -0.71
CA THR A 146 3.02 0.34 0.09
C THR A 146 3.36 0.06 1.55
N LEU A 147 2.89 -1.05 2.12
CA LEU A 147 3.21 -1.44 3.50
C LEU A 147 4.56 -2.17 3.63
N THR A 148 5.03 -2.81 2.57
CA THR A 148 6.30 -3.57 2.61
C THR A 148 7.43 -2.82 1.91
N LEU A 149 7.28 -2.52 0.61
CA LEU A 149 8.35 -1.97 -0.21
C LEU A 149 8.67 -0.51 0.13
N VAL A 150 7.64 0.33 0.34
CA VAL A 150 7.87 1.76 0.60
C VAL A 150 8.66 1.97 1.90
N PRO A 151 8.28 1.37 3.05
CA PRO A 151 9.09 1.52 4.25
C PRO A 151 10.48 0.87 4.12
N ALA A 152 10.60 -0.29 3.48
CA ALA A 152 11.89 -0.95 3.29
C ALA A 152 12.87 -0.06 2.49
N VAL A 153 12.41 0.53 1.38
CA VAL A 153 13.20 1.48 0.58
C VAL A 153 13.54 2.73 1.38
N LEU A 154 12.58 3.28 2.14
CA LEU A 154 12.84 4.44 2.99
C LEU A 154 13.87 4.16 4.08
N LEU A 155 13.80 3.00 4.74
CA LEU A 155 14.79 2.58 5.73
C LEU A 155 16.19 2.43 5.10
N TYR A 156 16.27 1.87 3.89
CA TYR A 156 17.52 1.76 3.16
C TYR A 156 18.11 3.13 2.81
N ILE A 157 17.27 4.07 2.30
CA ILE A 157 17.69 5.44 2.01
C ILE A 157 18.13 6.16 3.28
N LEU A 158 17.40 5.99 4.40
CA LEU A 158 17.81 6.56 5.70
C LEU A 158 19.19 6.08 6.13
N LYS A 159 19.45 4.77 5.98
CA LYS A 159 20.79 4.20 6.28
C LYS A 159 21.87 4.88 5.45
N LEU A 160 21.67 5.04 4.14
CA LEU A 160 22.64 5.71 3.26
C LEU A 160 22.89 7.16 3.64
N LEU A 161 21.82 7.90 4.01
CA LEU A 161 21.92 9.30 4.40
C LEU A 161 22.67 9.49 5.72
N PHE A 162 22.44 8.63 6.70
CA PHE A 162 23.08 8.75 8.02
C PHE A 162 24.50 8.17 8.03
N ALA A 163 24.79 7.12 7.25
CA ALA A 163 26.13 6.56 7.14
C ALA A 163 27.16 7.53 6.53
N GLY A 164 26.70 8.61 5.86
CA GLY A 164 27.57 9.64 5.28
C GLY A 164 28.54 9.13 4.20
N SER A 165 28.47 7.84 3.85
CA SER A 165 29.33 7.24 2.83
C SER A 165 28.56 6.26 1.95
N PHE A 166 28.90 6.23 0.65
CA PHE A 166 28.38 5.24 -0.28
C PHE A 166 29.02 3.85 -0.13
N ALA A 167 29.89 3.65 0.87
CA ALA A 167 30.54 2.38 1.09
C ALA A 167 29.54 1.24 1.33
N PHE A 168 28.45 1.52 2.07
CA PHE A 168 27.39 0.55 2.31
C PHE A 168 26.68 0.12 1.01
N PHE A 169 26.48 1.04 0.07
CA PHE A 169 25.89 0.74 -1.24
C PHE A 169 26.81 -0.14 -2.11
N LEU A 170 28.14 0.07 -2.02
CA LEU A 170 29.12 -0.72 -2.76
C LEU A 170 29.32 -2.11 -2.16
N GLU A 171 29.15 -2.24 -0.85
CA GLU A 171 29.29 -3.51 -0.14
C GLU A 171 28.02 -4.39 -0.26
N TYR A 172 26.82 -3.74 -0.34
CA TYR A 172 25.52 -4.42 -0.38
C TYR A 172 24.60 -3.75 -1.42
N PRO A 173 24.83 -4.03 -2.74
CA PRO A 173 24.04 -3.45 -3.83
C PRO A 173 22.59 -4.01 -3.90
#